data_4f577b0e772bb4a3952871f8149029e5
#
_entry.id   4f577b0e772bb4a3952871f8149029e5
#
_cell.length_a   1.000
_cell.length_b   1.000
_cell.length_c   1.000
_cell.angle_alpha   90.00
_cell.angle_beta   90.00
_cell.angle_gamma   90.00
#
_symmetry.space_group_name_H-M   'P 1'
#
loop_
_entity.id
_entity.type
_entity.pdbx_description
1 polymer ?
#
loop_
_entity_poly.entity_id
_entity_poly.type
_entity_poly.pdbx_seq_one_letter_code
_entity_poly.pdbx_strand_id
1 'polypeptide(L)' 'MANHYFKDRDSYFKLVDETHEIVCVTTNFTNKCIAISFIDDGGYENMKSAYTDGAGEIISEELFNTKRDEVKDYINENL' A
#
# COMPACT_ATOMS: atom_id res chain seq x y z
N MET A 1 7.20 12.10 -11.90
CA MET A 1 7.35 11.06 -10.88
C MET A 1 6.03 10.42 -10.61
N ALA A 2 6.01 9.12 -10.59
CA ALA A 2 4.74 8.40 -10.50
C ALA A 2 4.62 7.67 -9.18
N ASN A 3 3.39 7.58 -8.69
CA ASN A 3 3.04 6.70 -7.62
C ASN A 3 2.21 5.57 -8.21
N HIS A 4 2.34 4.38 -7.63
CA HIS A 4 1.63 3.19 -8.08
C HIS A 4 0.80 2.64 -6.94
N TYR A 5 -0.40 2.18 -7.25
CA TYR A 5 -1.36 1.72 -6.24
C TYR A 5 -1.82 0.32 -6.59
N PHE A 6 -1.72 -0.60 -5.63
CA PHE A 6 -2.05 -2.01 -5.83
C PHE A 6 -2.80 -2.55 -4.62
N LYS A 7 -3.55 -3.61 -4.87
CA LYS A 7 -4.25 -4.36 -3.83
C LYS A 7 -3.84 -5.82 -3.91
N ASP A 8 -3.55 -6.42 -2.76
CA ASP A 8 -3.29 -7.85 -2.64
C ASP A 8 -4.00 -8.35 -1.39
N ARG A 9 -5.07 -9.13 -1.58
CA ARG A 9 -5.93 -9.64 -0.51
C ARG A 9 -6.48 -8.48 0.34
N ASP A 10 -6.13 -8.43 1.62
CA ASP A 10 -6.60 -7.41 2.56
C ASP A 10 -5.65 -6.22 2.67
N SER A 11 -4.64 -6.17 1.83
CA SER A 11 -3.63 -5.12 1.87
C SER A 11 -3.70 -4.22 0.65
N TYR A 12 -3.49 -2.94 0.87
CA TYR A 12 -3.46 -1.92 -0.17
C TYR A 12 -2.11 -1.24 -0.12
N PHE A 13 -1.47 -1.09 -1.27
CA PHE A 13 -0.09 -0.60 -1.34
C PHE A 13 -0.01 0.67 -2.16
N LYS A 14 0.81 1.59 -1.68
CA LYS A 14 1.25 2.75 -2.44
C LYS A 14 2.77 2.65 -2.59
N LEU A 15 3.24 2.65 -3.82
CA LEU A 15 4.66 2.62 -4.15
C LEU A 15 5.06 3.99 -4.70
N VAL A 16 6.03 4.63 -4.08
CA VAL A 16 6.48 5.98 -4.46
C VAL A 16 7.82 5.86 -5.18
N ASP A 17 7.83 6.15 -6.48
CA ASP A 17 9.04 6.00 -7.31
C ASP A 17 10.18 6.89 -6.84
N GLU A 18 9.89 8.09 -6.38
CA GLU A 18 10.91 9.08 -6.02
C GLU A 18 11.76 8.65 -4.83
N THR A 19 11.15 8.06 -3.82
CA THR A 19 11.82 7.77 -2.55
C THR A 19 11.94 6.27 -2.25
N HIS A 20 11.34 5.42 -3.08
CA HIS A 20 11.17 3.98 -2.86
C HIS A 20 10.41 3.67 -1.58
N GLU A 21 9.56 4.61 -1.15
CA GLU A 21 8.67 4.40 -0.02
C GLU A 21 7.55 3.45 -0.41
N ILE A 22 7.23 2.54 0.50
CA ILE A 22 6.09 1.65 0.36
C ILE A 22 5.18 1.87 1.56
N VAL A 23 3.94 2.23 1.27
CA VAL A 23 2.90 2.37 2.30
C VAL A 23 1.96 1.18 2.16
N CYS A 24 1.86 0.38 3.20
CA CYS A 24 0.97 -0.79 3.24
C CYS A 24 -0.16 -0.52 4.21
N VAL A 25 -1.39 -0.58 3.71
CA VAL A 25 -2.60 -0.43 4.52
C VAL A 25 -3.27 -1.79 4.61
N THR A 26 -3.30 -2.38 5.79
CA THR A 26 -3.93 -3.68 6.02
C THR A 26 -5.32 -3.45 6.61
N THR A 27 -6.33 -3.99 5.95
CA THR A 27 -7.73 -3.84 6.35
C THR A 27 -8.32 -5.12 6.92
N ASN A 28 -7.48 -6.09 7.25
CA ASN A 28 -7.91 -7.35 7.83
C ASN A 28 -8.71 -7.10 9.10
N PHE A 29 -9.79 -7.85 9.28
CA PHE A 29 -10.71 -7.68 10.40
C PHE A 29 -10.01 -7.75 11.76
N THR A 30 -9.00 -8.62 11.89
CA THR A 30 -8.28 -8.83 13.14
C THR A 30 -6.99 -8.03 13.26
N ASN A 31 -6.56 -7.38 12.16
CA ASN A 31 -5.26 -6.70 12.15
C ASN A 31 -5.30 -5.53 11.16
N LYS A 32 -5.79 -4.40 11.63
CA LYS A 32 -5.79 -3.17 10.83
C LYS A 32 -4.59 -2.32 11.18
N CYS A 33 -3.76 -2.02 10.19
CA CYS A 33 -2.57 -1.21 10.44
C CYS A 33 -2.12 -0.48 9.17
N ILE A 34 -1.28 0.53 9.39
CA ILE A 34 -0.60 1.25 8.32
C ILE A 34 0.89 1.13 8.60
N ALA A 35 1.62 0.58 7.65
CA ALA A 35 3.07 0.42 7.75
C ALA A 35 3.75 1.18 6.61
N ILE A 36 4.81 1.90 6.95
CA ILE A 36 5.61 2.65 5.98
C ILE A 36 7.02 2.09 6.03
N SER A 37 7.56 1.74 4.86
CA SER A 37 8.92 1.25 4.77
C SER A 37 9.61 1.82 3.54
N PHE A 38 10.94 1.77 3.56
CA PHE A 38 11.77 2.18 2.44
C PHE A 38 12.63 0.99 2.07
N ILE A 39 12.71 0.68 0.79
CA ILE A 39 13.53 -0.44 0.31
C ILE A 39 14.52 0.03 -0.75
N ASP A 40 15.52 -0.79 -1.02
CA ASP A 40 16.52 -0.48 -2.02
C ASP A 40 15.95 -0.53 -3.43
N ASP A 41 16.73 -0.03 -4.40
CA ASP A 41 16.31 0.05 -5.80
C ASP A 41 15.89 -1.31 -6.36
N GLY A 42 16.69 -2.34 -6.09
CA GLY A 42 16.41 -3.68 -6.61
C GLY A 42 15.13 -4.27 -6.05
N GLY A 43 14.95 -4.15 -4.74
CA GLY A 43 13.74 -4.63 -4.07
C GLY A 43 12.49 -3.89 -4.51
N TYR A 44 12.61 -2.57 -4.64
CA TYR A 44 11.50 -1.74 -5.11
C TYR A 44 11.06 -2.11 -6.53
N GLU A 45 12.02 -2.22 -7.46
CA GLU A 45 11.71 -2.57 -8.83
C GLU A 45 11.12 -3.98 -8.94
N ASN A 46 11.63 -4.93 -8.17
CA ASN A 46 11.08 -6.28 -8.13
C ASN A 46 9.63 -6.30 -7.64
N MET A 47 9.33 -5.56 -6.59
CA MET A 47 7.98 -5.48 -6.05
C MET A 47 7.02 -4.82 -7.04
N LYS A 48 7.43 -3.71 -7.64
CA LYS A 48 6.63 -3.00 -8.63
C LYS A 48 6.34 -3.89 -9.84
N SER A 49 7.34 -4.59 -10.35
CA SER A 49 7.18 -5.51 -11.47
C SER A 49 6.25 -6.65 -11.14
N ALA A 50 6.40 -7.26 -9.96
CA ALA A 50 5.55 -8.38 -9.54
C ALA A 50 4.07 -7.97 -9.50
N TYR A 51 3.76 -6.82 -8.90
CA TYR A 51 2.37 -6.35 -8.84
C TYR A 51 1.85 -5.93 -10.21
N THR A 52 2.66 -5.29 -11.04
CA THR A 52 2.28 -4.92 -12.40
C THR A 52 1.98 -6.16 -13.25
N ASP A 53 2.73 -7.25 -13.02
CA ASP A 53 2.58 -8.50 -13.76
C ASP A 53 1.47 -9.41 -13.25
N GLY A 54 0.70 -8.98 -12.26
CA GLY A 54 -0.51 -9.68 -11.84
C GLY A 54 -0.47 -10.34 -10.47
N ALA A 55 0.59 -10.16 -9.68
CA ALA A 55 0.61 -10.65 -8.29
C ALA A 55 -0.42 -9.91 -7.44
N GLY A 56 -0.81 -8.71 -7.85
CA GLY A 56 -1.84 -7.93 -7.22
C GLY A 56 -2.75 -7.28 -8.24
N GLU A 57 -3.73 -6.53 -7.76
CA GLU A 57 -4.69 -5.81 -8.59
C GLU A 57 -4.30 -4.33 -8.61
N ILE A 58 -4.30 -3.73 -9.81
CA ILE A 58 -4.06 -2.29 -9.95
C ILE A 58 -5.31 -1.55 -9.50
N ILE A 59 -5.15 -0.59 -8.59
CA ILE A 59 -6.27 0.20 -8.05
C ILE A 59 -6.03 1.69 -8.28
N SER A 60 -7.05 2.50 -8.04
CA SER A 60 -6.95 3.94 -8.13
C SER A 60 -6.33 4.54 -6.87
N GLU A 61 -5.76 5.72 -7.00
CA GLU A 61 -5.31 6.51 -5.85
C GLU A 61 -6.46 6.80 -4.90
N GLU A 62 -7.63 7.10 -5.43
CA GLU A 62 -8.83 7.40 -4.64
C GLU A 62 -9.20 6.20 -3.75
N LEU A 63 -9.20 5.01 -4.30
CA LEU A 63 -9.50 3.81 -3.51
C LEU A 63 -8.47 3.58 -2.41
N PHE A 64 -7.18 3.75 -2.73
CA PHE A 64 -6.13 3.61 -1.72
C PHE A 64 -6.34 4.62 -0.57
N ASN A 65 -6.60 5.89 -0.91
CA ASN A 65 -6.79 6.93 0.08
C ASN A 65 -8.01 6.65 0.96
N THR A 66 -9.10 6.14 0.38
CA THR A 66 -10.29 5.76 1.13
C THR A 66 -9.98 4.67 2.16
N LYS A 67 -9.26 3.63 1.74
CA LYS A 67 -8.89 2.53 2.64
C LYS A 67 -7.92 2.98 3.72
N ARG A 68 -6.96 3.81 3.37
CA ARG A 68 -6.03 4.39 4.35
C ARG A 68 -6.80 5.17 5.42
N ASP A 69 -7.75 6.00 5.01
CA ASP A 69 -8.52 6.83 5.93
C ASP A 69 -9.40 5.98 6.84
N GLU A 70 -10.00 4.91 6.32
CA GLU A 70 -10.76 3.96 7.14
C GLU A 70 -9.90 3.36 8.25
N VAL A 71 -8.69 2.95 7.92
CA VAL A 71 -7.77 2.35 8.91
C VAL A 71 -7.26 3.40 9.90
N LYS A 72 -6.97 4.61 9.42
CA LYS A 72 -6.59 5.73 10.31
C LYS A 72 -7.68 6.03 11.33
N ASP A 73 -8.92 6.09 10.90
CA ASP A 73 -10.05 6.34 11.80
C ASP A 73 -10.19 5.22 12.83
N TYR A 74 -10.04 3.97 12.39
CA TYR A 74 -10.07 2.82 13.29
C TYR A 74 -8.97 2.90 14.33
N ILE A 75 -7.74 3.21 13.94
CA ILE A 75 -6.61 3.34 14.85
C ILE A 75 -6.88 4.44 15.87
N ASN A 76 -7.36 5.60 15.41
CA ASN A 76 -7.64 6.74 16.29
C ASN A 76 -8.75 6.43 17.30
N GLU A 77 -9.78 5.68 16.89
CA GLU A 77 -10.87 5.30 17.78
C GLU A 77 -10.44 4.29 18.84
N ASN A 78 -9.39 3.51 18.57
CA ASN A 78 -8.94 2.44 19.46
C ASN A 78 -7.67 2.79 20.24
N LEU A 79 -7.22 4.01 20.13
CA LEU A 79 -6.14 4.53 20.96
C LEU A 79 -6.71 5.16 22.24
#